data_a862dfc843aab13475e69e030efe4e9b
#
_entry.id   a862dfc843aab13475e69e030efe4e9b
#
_cell.length_a   1.000
_cell.length_b   1.000
_cell.length_c   1.000
_cell.angle_alpha   90.00
_cell.angle_beta   90.00
_cell.angle_gamma   90.00
#
_symmetry.space_group_name_H-M   'P 1'
#
loop_
_entity.id
_entity.type
_entity.pdbx_description
1 polymer ?
#
loop_
_entity_poly.entity_id
_entity_poly.type
_entity_poly.pdbx_seq_one_letter_code
_entity_poly.pdbx_strand_id
1 'polypeptide(L)'
;QAFDESPVWPRYLVSSEARDIISLTISGLGAGGSTDSSSVTNGNYILIGQDKGDSGAVAGSNVYYNPAVAAPDADTTVIYKKSSTNRWEIEGNGNIAINADGTVSVQAGQGLAVTLLVEADSAKKDNPYEVVTWTLTTAKLSGTPEVNNEQLIPYAQTGKDTIGDFNRIHRKRAFQNNSSMEYDFFVDFNGANILNIANSTDNEAFVSYKKQFTPFTVTTDYYNSVVEVPGEFFNYIAHSVYADFLRVQNRQEQALAEEQVAQTYLAL
;
A
#
# COMPACT_ATOMS: atom_id res chain seq x y z
N GLN A 1 14.37 -11.91 -17.49
CA GLN A 1 14.88 -11.66 -18.85
C GLN A 1 13.85 -12.08 -19.92
N ALA A 2 13.39 -13.34 -19.96
CA ALA A 2 12.40 -13.80 -20.94
C ALA A 2 11.05 -13.07 -20.88
N PHE A 3 10.65 -12.61 -19.71
CA PHE A 3 9.41 -11.88 -19.50
C PHE A 3 9.45 -10.47 -20.10
N ASP A 4 10.61 -9.84 -20.11
CA ASP A 4 10.77 -8.47 -20.62
C ASP A 4 10.92 -8.44 -22.14
N GLU A 5 11.30 -9.56 -22.74
CA GLU A 5 11.59 -9.69 -24.17
C GLU A 5 10.39 -10.17 -25.01
N SER A 6 9.36 -10.76 -24.38
CA SER A 6 8.18 -11.26 -25.10
C SER A 6 7.13 -10.18 -25.33
N PRO A 7 6.69 -9.93 -26.59
CA PRO A 7 5.60 -8.99 -26.86
C PRO A 7 4.22 -9.51 -26.40
N VAL A 8 4.10 -10.81 -26.12
CA VAL A 8 2.83 -11.45 -25.71
C VAL A 8 2.70 -11.48 -24.19
N TRP A 9 3.80 -11.65 -23.45
CA TRP A 9 3.81 -11.74 -22.01
C TRP A 9 3.13 -10.58 -21.27
N PRO A 10 3.28 -9.30 -21.69
CA PRO A 10 2.59 -8.19 -21.04
C PRO A 10 1.08 -8.34 -20.99
N ARG A 11 0.47 -9.09 -21.90
CA ARG A 11 -0.99 -9.32 -21.91
C ARG A 11 -1.46 -10.21 -20.77
N TYR A 12 -0.62 -11.13 -20.30
CA TYR A 12 -0.96 -12.10 -19.26
C TYR A 12 -0.56 -11.67 -17.85
N LEU A 13 0.43 -10.77 -17.75
CA LEU A 13 0.95 -10.31 -16.47
C LEU A 13 0.37 -8.98 -16.01
N VAL A 14 -0.41 -8.30 -16.85
CA VAL A 14 -1.06 -7.04 -16.44
C VAL A 14 -2.30 -7.36 -15.62
N SER A 15 -2.22 -7.11 -14.35
CA SER A 15 -3.36 -7.09 -13.44
C SER A 15 -3.90 -5.67 -13.29
N SER A 16 -5.16 -5.55 -12.93
CA SER A 16 -5.80 -4.26 -12.66
C SER A 16 -6.70 -4.41 -11.45
N GLU A 17 -6.42 -3.64 -10.39
CA GLU A 17 -7.21 -3.67 -9.17
C GLU A 17 -7.17 -2.34 -8.41
N ALA A 18 -8.12 -2.15 -7.50
CA ALA A 18 -8.10 -1.03 -6.57
C ALA A 18 -7.01 -1.25 -5.51
N ARG A 19 -6.21 -0.22 -5.29
CA ARG A 19 -5.15 -0.16 -4.27
C ARG A 19 -5.36 1.02 -3.36
N ASP A 20 -5.08 0.84 -2.08
CA ASP A 20 -5.12 1.92 -1.12
C ASP A 20 -3.95 2.88 -1.33
N ILE A 21 -4.22 4.18 -1.21
CA ILE A 21 -3.21 5.23 -1.22
C ILE A 21 -2.79 5.47 0.22
N ILE A 22 -1.52 5.24 0.53
CA ILE A 22 -0.95 5.62 1.82
C ILE A 22 -0.82 7.12 1.84
N SER A 23 -1.57 7.76 2.72
CA SER A 23 -1.63 9.22 2.79
C SER A 23 -0.59 9.80 3.73
N LEU A 24 -0.34 9.12 4.85
CA LEU A 24 0.61 9.55 5.87
C LEU A 24 1.44 8.37 6.37
N THR A 25 2.67 8.65 6.82
CA THR A 25 3.45 7.72 7.63
C THR A 25 3.78 8.34 8.98
N ILE A 26 3.77 7.53 10.02
CA ILE A 26 4.30 7.89 11.34
C ILE A 26 5.53 7.04 11.62
N SER A 27 6.58 7.70 12.07
CA SER A 27 7.84 7.08 12.46
C SER A 27 8.41 7.72 13.73
N GLY A 28 9.55 7.22 14.20
CA GLY A 28 10.30 7.80 15.31
C GLY A 28 9.79 7.47 16.71
N LEU A 29 8.75 6.68 16.84
CA LEU A 29 8.25 6.21 18.14
C LEU A 29 8.91 4.91 18.55
N GLY A 30 9.31 4.86 19.81
CA GLY A 30 9.82 3.67 20.50
C GLY A 30 8.88 3.20 21.60
N ALA A 31 9.05 1.95 22.05
CA ALA A 31 8.36 1.45 23.23
C ALA A 31 8.84 2.20 24.49
N GLY A 32 7.89 2.74 25.24
CA GLY A 32 8.13 3.18 26.62
C GLY A 32 8.25 1.97 27.56
N GLY A 33 8.42 2.19 28.84
CA GLY A 33 8.61 1.15 29.84
C GLY A 33 7.42 0.21 30.11
N SER A 34 6.42 0.16 29.25
CA SER A 34 5.22 -0.69 29.35
C SER A 34 5.04 -1.56 28.11
N THR A 35 4.42 -2.72 28.27
CA THR A 35 4.24 -3.77 27.27
C THR A 35 3.29 -3.43 26.11
N ASP A 36 2.68 -2.26 26.07
CA ASP A 36 1.83 -1.83 24.96
C ASP A 36 2.66 -1.17 23.88
N SER A 37 2.56 -1.71 22.71
CA SER A 37 3.46 -1.56 21.59
C SER A 37 3.37 -0.18 20.88
N SER A 38 4.48 0.54 20.86
CA SER A 38 4.74 1.64 19.93
C SER A 38 4.63 1.22 18.45
N SER A 39 4.75 -0.06 18.14
CA SER A 39 4.56 -0.62 16.81
C SER A 39 3.16 -0.38 16.24
N VAL A 40 2.17 -0.18 17.10
CA VAL A 40 0.78 0.12 16.74
C VAL A 40 0.62 1.55 16.21
N THR A 41 1.50 2.47 16.59
CA THR A 41 1.40 3.88 16.23
C THR A 41 2.30 4.25 15.03
N ASN A 42 3.49 3.65 14.93
CA ASN A 42 4.32 3.76 13.73
C ASN A 42 3.67 2.99 12.59
N GLY A 43 3.80 3.51 11.39
CA GLY A 43 3.33 2.83 10.18
C GLY A 43 2.59 3.73 9.22
N ASN A 44 1.89 3.11 8.29
CA ASN A 44 1.18 3.76 7.21
C ASN A 44 -0.27 4.04 7.60
N TYR A 45 -0.76 5.22 7.23
CA TYR A 45 -2.11 5.67 7.49
C TYR A 45 -2.82 6.02 6.19
N ILE A 46 -4.06 5.59 6.08
CA ILE A 46 -4.93 5.83 4.92
C ILE A 46 -5.94 6.92 5.29
N LEU A 47 -6.12 7.88 4.39
CA LEU A 47 -7.21 8.86 4.49
C LEU A 47 -8.54 8.13 4.26
N ILE A 48 -9.44 8.20 5.22
CA ILE A 48 -10.74 7.54 5.12
C ILE A 48 -11.87 8.48 4.71
N GLY A 49 -11.76 9.76 5.03
CA GLY A 49 -12.77 10.76 4.71
C GLY A 49 -12.64 12.02 5.55
N GLN A 50 -13.66 12.88 5.46
CA GLN A 50 -13.77 14.09 6.28
C GLN A 50 -14.79 13.87 7.41
N ASP A 51 -14.45 14.33 8.61
CA ASP A 51 -15.31 14.18 9.77
C ASP A 51 -16.58 15.04 9.64
N LYS A 52 -17.70 14.47 10.06
CA LYS A 52 -19.01 15.15 10.04
C LYS A 52 -19.16 16.21 11.13
N GLY A 53 -18.36 16.13 12.19
CA GLY A 53 -18.40 17.05 13.33
C GLY A 53 -19.42 16.71 14.41
N ASP A 54 -19.93 15.48 14.44
CA ASP A 54 -20.96 15.03 15.37
C ASP A 54 -20.44 14.26 16.59
N SER A 55 -19.15 13.88 16.61
CA SER A 55 -18.59 12.99 17.62
C SER A 55 -17.24 13.41 18.24
N GLY A 56 -16.93 14.69 18.24
CA GLY A 56 -15.76 15.22 18.95
C GLY A 56 -14.58 15.61 18.06
N ALA A 57 -14.61 15.33 16.75
CA ALA A 57 -13.68 15.86 15.79
C ALA A 57 -14.17 17.17 15.14
N VAL A 58 -13.27 17.89 14.48
CA VAL A 58 -13.59 19.14 13.76
C VAL A 58 -14.28 18.80 12.46
N ALA A 59 -15.47 19.34 12.22
CA ALA A 59 -16.22 19.16 10.99
C ALA A 59 -15.37 19.52 9.74
N GLY A 60 -15.36 18.64 8.75
CA GLY A 60 -14.62 18.81 7.51
C GLY A 60 -13.11 18.55 7.60
N SER A 61 -12.58 18.22 8.79
CA SER A 61 -11.18 17.81 8.91
C SER A 61 -10.97 16.38 8.39
N ASN A 62 -9.82 16.13 7.80
CA ASN A 62 -9.43 14.80 7.34
C ASN A 62 -9.25 13.84 8.53
N VAL A 63 -9.66 12.58 8.32
CA VAL A 63 -9.49 11.50 9.28
C VAL A 63 -8.70 10.38 8.65
N TYR A 64 -7.70 9.87 9.37
CA TYR A 64 -6.80 8.81 8.91
C TYR A 64 -6.82 7.65 9.90
N TYR A 65 -6.61 6.44 9.41
CA TYR A 65 -6.48 5.26 10.27
C TYR A 65 -5.33 4.37 9.82
N ASN A 66 -4.86 3.50 10.72
CA ASN A 66 -3.83 2.53 10.43
C ASN A 66 -4.44 1.18 10.05
N PRO A 67 -4.45 0.79 8.76
CA PRO A 67 -5.06 -0.46 8.31
C PRO A 67 -4.30 -1.72 8.77
N ALA A 68 -3.03 -1.58 9.20
CA ALA A 68 -2.26 -2.69 9.73
C ALA A 68 -2.69 -3.10 11.15
N VAL A 69 -3.41 -2.22 11.87
CA VAL A 69 -3.92 -2.50 13.23
C VAL A 69 -5.27 -3.18 13.17
N ALA A 70 -6.26 -2.53 12.55
CA ALA A 70 -7.61 -3.07 12.39
C ALA A 70 -8.37 -2.31 11.29
N ALA A 71 -9.58 -2.79 10.94
CA ALA A 71 -10.53 -2.08 10.10
C ALA A 71 -10.98 -0.76 10.76
N PRO A 72 -11.46 0.23 10.00
CA PRO A 72 -11.81 1.53 10.54
C PRO A 72 -12.97 1.49 11.56
N ASP A 73 -13.87 0.52 11.45
CA ASP A 73 -15.00 0.28 12.35
C ASP A 73 -14.66 -0.61 13.56
N ALA A 74 -13.40 -1.01 13.71
CA ALA A 74 -12.86 -1.73 14.84
C ALA A 74 -11.82 -0.87 15.58
N ASP A 75 -11.40 -1.32 16.76
CA ASP A 75 -10.40 -0.61 17.58
C ASP A 75 -9.06 -0.49 16.82
N THR A 76 -8.83 0.65 16.17
CA THR A 76 -7.64 0.96 15.38
C THR A 76 -6.93 2.20 15.88
N THR A 77 -5.80 2.55 15.26
CA THR A 77 -5.15 3.85 15.53
C THR A 77 -5.67 4.89 14.55
N VAL A 78 -6.16 6.00 15.08
CA VAL A 78 -6.83 7.07 14.34
C VAL A 78 -6.08 8.38 14.50
N ILE A 79 -5.97 9.14 13.40
CA ILE A 79 -5.48 10.53 13.41
C ILE A 79 -6.66 11.43 13.05
N TYR A 80 -6.96 12.37 13.90
CA TYR A 80 -8.06 13.30 13.71
C TYR A 80 -7.81 14.66 14.39
N LYS A 81 -8.55 15.70 14.01
CA LYS A 81 -8.49 17.02 14.63
C LYS A 81 -9.60 17.14 15.67
N LYS A 82 -9.24 17.23 16.94
CA LYS A 82 -10.21 17.27 18.05
C LYS A 82 -10.93 18.62 18.13
N SER A 83 -12.25 18.64 18.22
CA SER A 83 -13.06 19.86 18.19
C SER A 83 -12.87 20.75 19.43
N SER A 84 -12.72 20.16 20.62
CA SER A 84 -12.59 20.91 21.87
C SER A 84 -11.27 21.69 22.00
N THR A 85 -10.20 21.22 21.37
CA THR A 85 -8.86 21.84 21.40
C THR A 85 -8.47 22.45 20.05
N ASN A 86 -9.13 22.03 18.97
CA ASN A 86 -8.77 22.30 17.59
C ASN A 86 -7.32 21.92 17.27
N ARG A 87 -6.86 20.78 17.83
CA ARG A 87 -5.52 20.22 17.67
C ARG A 87 -5.60 18.84 17.10
N TRP A 88 -4.56 18.44 16.35
CA TRP A 88 -4.41 17.08 15.88
C TRP A 88 -4.11 16.13 17.06
N GLU A 89 -4.81 15.03 17.10
CA GLU A 89 -4.58 13.94 18.06
C GLU A 89 -4.42 12.61 17.31
N ILE A 90 -3.56 11.75 17.88
CA ILE A 90 -3.41 10.36 17.47
C ILE A 90 -3.92 9.52 18.63
N GLU A 91 -4.94 8.74 18.38
CA GLU A 91 -5.64 7.95 19.37
C GLU A 91 -5.52 6.46 19.04
N GLY A 92 -5.07 5.68 20.02
CA GLY A 92 -5.09 4.22 19.95
C GLY A 92 -6.45 3.68 20.39
N ASN A 93 -6.86 2.53 19.84
CA ASN A 93 -8.18 1.93 20.04
C ASN A 93 -9.33 2.91 19.69
N GLY A 94 -9.10 3.78 18.73
CA GLY A 94 -10.14 4.64 18.16
C GLY A 94 -11.04 3.86 17.20
N ASN A 95 -12.26 4.35 17.00
CA ASN A 95 -13.24 3.74 16.10
C ASN A 95 -13.81 4.81 15.16
N ILE A 96 -14.02 4.46 13.89
CA ILE A 96 -14.54 5.36 12.88
C ILE A 96 -15.80 4.76 12.27
N ALA A 97 -16.92 5.47 12.38
CA ALA A 97 -18.14 5.12 11.66
C ALA A 97 -18.14 5.78 10.28
N ILE A 98 -18.41 5.00 9.24
CA ILE A 98 -18.56 5.49 7.87
C ILE A 98 -20.04 5.79 7.61
N ASN A 99 -20.35 7.04 7.28
CA ASN A 99 -21.71 7.50 7.04
C ASN A 99 -22.16 7.24 5.59
N ALA A 100 -23.47 7.17 5.37
CA ALA A 100 -24.03 6.92 4.05
C ALA A 100 -23.75 8.05 3.03
N ASP A 101 -23.46 9.26 3.51
CA ASP A 101 -23.09 10.44 2.70
C ASP A 101 -21.59 10.50 2.33
N GLY A 102 -20.81 9.49 2.77
CA GLY A 102 -19.37 9.42 2.54
C GLY A 102 -18.51 10.21 3.52
N THR A 103 -19.14 10.89 4.50
CA THR A 103 -18.42 11.46 5.64
C THR A 103 -18.12 10.39 6.68
N VAL A 104 -17.27 10.71 7.64
CA VAL A 104 -16.94 9.80 8.75
C VAL A 104 -17.24 10.46 10.09
N SER A 105 -17.43 9.64 11.11
CA SER A 105 -17.61 10.11 12.50
C SER A 105 -16.59 9.38 13.37
N VAL A 106 -15.63 10.13 13.94
CA VAL A 106 -14.66 9.58 14.87
C VAL A 106 -15.34 9.37 16.21
N GLN A 107 -15.44 8.14 16.65
CA GLN A 107 -15.95 7.78 17.96
C GLN A 107 -14.83 7.85 19.02
N ALA A 108 -14.34 9.06 19.26
CA ALA A 108 -13.26 9.30 20.20
C ALA A 108 -13.72 9.05 21.65
N GLY A 109 -12.85 8.47 22.45
CA GLY A 109 -13.11 8.26 23.87
C GLY A 109 -14.14 7.17 24.20
N GLN A 110 -14.49 6.31 23.27
CA GLN A 110 -15.35 5.16 23.53
C GLN A 110 -14.53 3.99 24.08
N GLY A 111 -14.90 3.51 25.25
CA GLY A 111 -14.34 2.30 25.84
C GLY A 111 -12.85 2.38 26.19
N LEU A 112 -11.99 1.72 25.42
CA LEU A 112 -10.55 1.61 25.66
C LEU A 112 -9.70 2.65 24.89
N ALA A 113 -10.33 3.60 24.21
CA ALA A 113 -9.63 4.63 23.45
C ALA A 113 -8.67 5.45 24.31
N VAL A 114 -7.44 5.62 23.86
CA VAL A 114 -6.37 6.31 24.58
C VAL A 114 -5.69 7.30 23.63
N THR A 115 -5.72 8.58 24.01
CA THR A 115 -4.91 9.58 23.30
C THR A 115 -3.42 9.25 23.50
N LEU A 116 -2.70 9.09 22.41
CA LEU A 116 -1.28 8.74 22.40
C LEU A 116 -0.39 9.96 22.17
N LEU A 117 -0.78 10.80 21.20
CA LEU A 117 -0.03 11.98 20.79
C LEU A 117 -0.99 13.16 20.62
N VAL A 118 -0.53 14.35 20.99
CA VAL A 118 -1.24 15.61 20.80
C VAL A 118 -0.32 16.64 20.16
N GLU A 119 -0.81 17.38 19.18
CA GLU A 119 -0.14 18.55 18.61
C GLU A 119 0.23 19.56 19.70
N ALA A 120 1.53 19.88 19.83
CA ALA A 120 2.05 20.82 20.83
C ALA A 120 2.49 22.16 20.23
N ASP A 121 2.37 22.35 18.93
CA ASP A 121 2.76 23.58 18.26
C ASP A 121 2.00 24.80 18.83
N SER A 122 2.67 25.94 18.88
CA SER A 122 2.06 27.21 19.36
C SER A 122 0.93 27.68 18.44
N ALA A 123 1.10 27.50 17.12
CA ALA A 123 0.09 27.74 16.11
C ALA A 123 -0.51 26.43 15.64
N LYS A 124 -1.82 26.32 15.67
CA LYS A 124 -2.55 25.12 15.21
C LYS A 124 -2.37 24.92 13.72
N LYS A 125 -2.18 23.65 13.33
CA LYS A 125 -1.91 23.27 11.94
C LYS A 125 -3.18 22.80 11.23
N ASP A 126 -3.20 23.01 9.92
CA ASP A 126 -4.33 22.55 9.10
C ASP A 126 -4.22 21.07 8.76
N ASN A 127 -2.98 20.58 8.61
CA ASN A 127 -2.71 19.18 8.31
C ASN A 127 -1.78 18.55 9.36
N PRO A 128 -1.91 17.23 9.63
CA PRO A 128 -1.10 16.56 10.67
C PRO A 128 0.39 16.48 10.32
N TYR A 129 0.75 16.47 9.04
CA TYR A 129 2.16 16.48 8.58
C TYR A 129 2.85 17.85 8.70
N GLU A 130 2.09 18.92 8.97
CA GLU A 130 2.65 20.25 9.26
C GLU A 130 2.99 20.43 10.74
N VAL A 131 2.58 19.49 11.60
CA VAL A 131 2.85 19.52 13.04
C VAL A 131 4.32 19.21 13.27
N VAL A 132 5.04 20.18 13.84
CA VAL A 132 6.48 20.05 14.12
C VAL A 132 6.72 19.39 15.48
N THR A 133 5.85 19.66 16.45
CA THR A 133 6.03 19.18 17.82
C THR A 133 4.82 18.38 18.28
N TRP A 134 5.08 17.14 18.64
CA TRP A 134 4.09 16.24 19.23
C TRP A 134 4.39 15.98 20.71
N THR A 135 3.37 16.04 21.55
CA THR A 135 3.47 15.65 22.96
C THR A 135 2.99 14.22 23.12
N LEU A 136 3.85 13.36 23.68
CA LEU A 136 3.48 12.03 24.15
C LEU A 136 2.60 12.16 25.40
N THR A 137 1.40 11.64 25.36
CA THR A 137 0.45 11.71 26.48
C THR A 137 0.53 10.51 27.40
N THR A 138 1.28 9.49 27.02
CA THR A 138 1.42 8.24 27.78
C THR A 138 2.88 7.85 27.93
N ALA A 139 3.24 7.36 29.13
CA ALA A 139 4.57 6.79 29.41
C ALA A 139 4.82 5.45 28.69
N LYS A 140 3.83 4.93 27.97
CA LYS A 140 3.94 3.70 27.16
C LYS A 140 4.72 3.93 25.87
N LEU A 141 4.88 5.18 25.45
CA LEU A 141 5.61 5.59 24.25
C LEU A 141 6.85 6.41 24.61
N SER A 142 7.84 6.36 23.77
CA SER A 142 9.08 7.15 23.82
C SER A 142 9.48 7.61 22.43
N GLY A 143 10.47 8.49 22.33
CA GLY A 143 11.02 8.94 21.06
C GLY A 143 10.44 10.27 20.58
N THR A 144 10.77 10.62 19.32
CA THR A 144 10.32 11.83 18.66
C THR A 144 9.51 11.43 17.44
N PRO A 145 8.19 11.56 17.48
CA PRO A 145 7.35 11.18 16.34
C PRO A 145 7.49 12.17 15.18
N GLU A 146 7.52 11.63 13.98
CA GLU A 146 7.44 12.35 12.72
C GLU A 146 6.24 11.87 11.93
N VAL A 147 5.46 12.80 11.41
CA VAL A 147 4.30 12.52 10.55
C VAL A 147 4.60 13.09 9.17
N ASN A 148 4.72 12.23 8.18
CA ASN A 148 5.06 12.59 6.81
C ASN A 148 3.88 12.39 5.88
N ASN A 149 3.75 13.28 4.89
CA ASN A 149 2.79 13.14 3.80
C ASN A 149 3.41 12.26 2.71
N GLU A 150 2.75 11.17 2.34
CA GLU A 150 3.33 10.18 1.42
C GLU A 150 2.68 10.18 0.04
N GLN A 151 1.36 10.07 -0.05
CA GLN A 151 0.64 9.88 -1.31
C GLN A 151 1.20 8.71 -2.13
N LEU A 152 1.40 7.56 -1.47
CA LEU A 152 2.14 6.42 -1.96
C LEU A 152 1.23 5.21 -2.21
N ILE A 153 1.45 4.51 -3.32
CA ILE A 153 0.96 3.13 -3.51
C ILE A 153 2.16 2.19 -3.41
N PRO A 154 2.30 1.42 -2.32
CA PRO A 154 3.43 0.53 -2.14
C PRO A 154 3.37 -0.69 -3.07
N TYR A 155 4.52 -1.32 -3.32
CA TYR A 155 4.61 -2.55 -4.12
C TYR A 155 3.79 -3.70 -3.53
N ALA A 156 3.72 -3.80 -2.21
CA ALA A 156 2.96 -4.84 -1.50
C ALA A 156 1.91 -4.22 -0.59
N GLN A 157 0.69 -4.77 -0.63
CA GLN A 157 -0.41 -4.45 0.29
C GLN A 157 -1.03 -5.75 0.79
N THR A 158 -1.51 -5.75 2.02
CA THR A 158 -2.12 -6.92 2.64
C THR A 158 -3.33 -7.41 1.81
N GLY A 159 -3.35 -8.69 1.50
CA GLY A 159 -4.42 -9.31 0.72
C GLY A 159 -4.39 -9.00 -0.78
N LYS A 160 -3.34 -8.37 -1.28
CA LYS A 160 -3.15 -8.02 -2.69
C LYS A 160 -1.90 -8.68 -3.26
N ASP A 161 -1.86 -8.85 -4.58
CA ASP A 161 -0.66 -9.30 -5.28
C ASP A 161 0.48 -8.28 -5.15
N THR A 162 1.72 -8.76 -5.13
CA THR A 162 2.88 -7.87 -5.15
C THR A 162 3.07 -7.31 -6.56
N ILE A 163 3.23 -6.01 -6.66
CA ILE A 163 3.48 -5.31 -7.93
C ILE A 163 4.95 -5.50 -8.30
N GLY A 164 5.21 -5.91 -9.53
CA GLY A 164 6.57 -5.97 -10.09
C GLY A 164 6.93 -4.68 -10.81
N ASP A 165 5.96 -4.09 -11.52
CA ASP A 165 6.15 -2.85 -12.26
C ASP A 165 4.81 -2.13 -12.44
N PHE A 166 4.78 -0.83 -12.19
CA PHE A 166 3.59 0.01 -12.36
C PHE A 166 3.43 0.40 -13.83
N ASN A 167 2.22 0.26 -14.36
CA ASN A 167 1.91 0.63 -15.72
C ASN A 167 1.06 1.91 -15.79
N ARG A 168 -0.09 1.94 -15.10
CA ARG A 168 -1.00 3.09 -15.06
C ARG A 168 -1.69 3.18 -13.71
N ILE A 169 -1.99 4.40 -13.30
CA ILE A 169 -2.74 4.68 -12.08
C ILE A 169 -3.89 5.61 -12.44
N HIS A 170 -5.13 5.18 -12.17
CA HIS A 170 -6.33 5.92 -12.46
C HIS A 170 -7.15 6.15 -11.19
N ARG A 171 -7.92 7.21 -11.18
CA ARG A 171 -8.94 7.40 -10.16
C ARG A 171 -9.99 6.29 -10.23
N LYS A 172 -10.33 5.62 -9.12
CA LYS A 172 -11.27 4.48 -9.08
C LYS A 172 -12.63 4.78 -9.75
N ARG A 173 -13.15 5.99 -9.58
CA ARG A 173 -14.45 6.40 -10.15
C ARG A 173 -14.43 6.69 -11.65
N ALA A 174 -13.28 6.82 -12.26
CA ALA A 174 -13.16 7.16 -13.68
C ALA A 174 -13.73 6.08 -14.61
N PHE A 175 -13.69 4.82 -14.22
CA PHE A 175 -14.27 3.71 -15.00
C PHE A 175 -15.78 3.77 -15.14
N GLN A 176 -16.48 4.47 -14.25
CA GLN A 176 -17.94 4.54 -14.27
C GLN A 176 -18.47 5.68 -15.17
N ASN A 177 -17.66 6.69 -15.50
CA ASN A 177 -18.12 7.92 -16.15
C ASN A 177 -17.39 8.31 -17.44
N ASN A 178 -16.68 7.41 -18.11
CA ASN A 178 -15.90 7.67 -19.34
C ASN A 178 -14.87 8.83 -19.29
N SER A 179 -14.66 9.46 -18.16
CA SER A 179 -13.59 10.44 -17.97
C SER A 179 -12.50 9.81 -17.11
N SER A 180 -11.56 9.14 -17.77
CA SER A 180 -10.38 8.57 -17.09
C SER A 180 -9.46 9.71 -16.66
N MET A 181 -9.46 10.02 -15.40
CA MET A 181 -8.41 10.83 -14.81
C MET A 181 -7.26 9.90 -14.46
N GLU A 182 -6.21 9.95 -15.25
CA GLU A 182 -4.96 9.27 -14.98
C GLU A 182 -4.13 10.16 -14.05
N TYR A 183 -3.56 9.55 -13.02
CA TYR A 183 -2.66 10.23 -12.12
C TYR A 183 -1.24 10.23 -12.69
N ASP A 184 -0.55 11.36 -12.59
CA ASP A 184 0.89 11.41 -12.78
C ASP A 184 1.57 10.80 -11.56
N PHE A 185 2.57 9.97 -11.79
CA PHE A 185 3.32 9.31 -10.72
C PHE A 185 4.78 9.11 -11.11
N PHE A 186 5.63 8.96 -10.12
CA PHE A 186 6.97 8.43 -10.28
C PHE A 186 7.17 7.24 -9.35
N VAL A 187 8.07 6.34 -9.73
CA VAL A 187 8.33 5.11 -9.00
C VAL A 187 9.68 5.20 -8.32
N ASP A 188 9.71 4.84 -7.04
CA ASP A 188 10.93 4.70 -6.25
C ASP A 188 10.99 3.33 -5.56
N PHE A 189 11.92 3.16 -4.60
CA PHE A 189 12.09 1.90 -3.86
C PHE A 189 10.91 1.54 -2.94
N ASN A 190 10.05 2.49 -2.60
CA ASN A 190 8.86 2.27 -1.76
C ASN A 190 7.62 1.89 -2.58
N GLY A 191 7.55 2.36 -3.84
CA GLY A 191 6.39 2.16 -4.70
C GLY A 191 6.16 3.33 -5.67
N ALA A 192 4.90 3.57 -6.03
CA ALA A 192 4.50 4.67 -6.89
C ALA A 192 4.01 5.86 -6.05
N ASN A 193 4.71 6.99 -6.17
CA ASN A 193 4.34 8.27 -5.57
C ASN A 193 3.44 9.05 -6.53
N ILE A 194 2.26 9.42 -6.08
CA ILE A 194 1.26 10.14 -6.89
C ILE A 194 1.50 11.65 -6.77
N LEU A 195 1.62 12.34 -7.90
CA LEU A 195 1.99 13.76 -7.94
C LEU A 195 0.80 14.72 -7.88
N ASN A 196 -0.37 14.33 -8.43
CA ASN A 196 -1.51 15.23 -8.60
C ASN A 196 -2.81 14.57 -8.16
N ILE A 197 -2.99 14.35 -6.87
CA ILE A 197 -4.29 13.93 -6.34
C ILE A 197 -5.25 15.12 -6.42
N ALA A 198 -6.23 15.00 -7.30
CA ALA A 198 -7.19 16.07 -7.56
C ALA A 198 -8.19 16.28 -6.41
N ASN A 199 -8.32 15.31 -5.51
CA ASN A 199 -9.22 15.36 -4.38
C ASN A 199 -8.53 14.79 -3.15
N SER A 200 -8.42 15.60 -2.10
CA SER A 200 -7.80 15.20 -0.84
C SER A 200 -8.48 14.00 -0.14
N THR A 201 -9.67 13.62 -0.59
CA THR A 201 -10.43 12.48 -0.07
C THR A 201 -10.25 11.19 -0.89
N ASP A 202 -9.42 11.21 -1.94
CA ASP A 202 -9.12 10.00 -2.70
C ASP A 202 -8.18 9.11 -1.87
N ASN A 203 -8.69 8.02 -1.37
CA ASN A 203 -7.97 7.01 -0.55
C ASN A 203 -7.69 5.72 -1.31
N GLU A 204 -8.21 5.59 -2.52
CA GLU A 204 -8.00 4.44 -3.40
C GLU A 204 -7.74 4.90 -4.83
N ALA A 205 -6.83 4.20 -5.51
CA ALA A 205 -6.61 4.31 -6.94
C ALA A 205 -6.77 2.96 -7.62
N PHE A 206 -7.15 2.99 -8.89
CA PHE A 206 -7.18 1.79 -9.72
C PHE A 206 -5.83 1.67 -10.44
N VAL A 207 -5.05 0.66 -10.08
CA VAL A 207 -3.69 0.46 -10.55
C VAL A 207 -3.66 -0.66 -11.58
N SER A 208 -3.06 -0.38 -12.73
CA SER A 208 -2.68 -1.38 -13.73
C SER A 208 -1.18 -1.64 -13.60
N TYR A 209 -0.80 -2.90 -13.42
CA TYR A 209 0.57 -3.26 -13.08
C TYR A 209 0.96 -4.64 -13.61
N LYS A 210 2.26 -4.88 -13.69
CA LYS A 210 2.80 -6.24 -13.86
C LYS A 210 2.94 -6.89 -12.48
N LYS A 211 2.37 -8.08 -12.33
CA LYS A 211 2.51 -8.86 -11.10
C LYS A 211 3.95 -9.33 -10.93
N GLN A 212 4.46 -9.25 -9.71
CA GLN A 212 5.75 -9.84 -9.40
C GLN A 212 5.65 -11.37 -9.44
N PHE A 213 6.57 -12.00 -10.16
CA PHE A 213 6.67 -13.45 -10.16
C PHE A 213 7.20 -13.95 -8.81
N THR A 214 6.48 -14.88 -8.19
CA THR A 214 6.92 -15.53 -6.96
C THR A 214 7.80 -16.73 -7.31
N PRO A 215 9.11 -16.69 -7.04
CA PRO A 215 9.99 -17.81 -7.35
C PRO A 215 9.64 -19.03 -6.48
N PHE A 216 9.80 -20.20 -7.03
CA PHE A 216 9.70 -21.44 -6.25
C PHE A 216 10.79 -21.49 -5.20
N THR A 217 10.42 -21.82 -3.97
CA THR A 217 11.37 -22.07 -2.87
C THR A 217 11.59 -23.58 -2.70
N VAL A 218 12.69 -23.96 -2.04
CA VAL A 218 13.02 -25.37 -1.76
C VAL A 218 11.93 -26.08 -0.95
N THR A 219 11.12 -25.32 -0.21
CA THR A 219 10.00 -25.83 0.60
C THR A 219 8.69 -25.92 -0.17
N THR A 220 8.67 -25.46 -1.42
CA THR A 220 7.48 -25.49 -2.25
C THR A 220 7.18 -26.92 -2.68
N ASP A 221 5.94 -27.36 -2.49
CA ASP A 221 5.48 -28.66 -3.01
C ASP A 221 5.31 -28.55 -4.54
N TYR A 222 6.31 -29.02 -5.27
CA TYR A 222 6.33 -28.95 -6.73
C TYR A 222 5.20 -29.74 -7.41
N TYR A 223 4.62 -30.71 -6.74
CA TYR A 223 3.55 -31.53 -7.30
C TYR A 223 2.18 -30.89 -7.20
N ASN A 224 1.96 -30.05 -6.18
CA ASN A 224 0.69 -29.39 -5.91
C ASN A 224 0.70 -27.90 -6.22
N SER A 225 1.86 -27.34 -6.57
CA SER A 225 1.98 -25.91 -6.90
C SER A 225 1.42 -25.63 -8.29
N VAL A 226 0.47 -24.69 -8.37
CA VAL A 226 -0.01 -24.16 -9.64
C VAL A 226 0.96 -23.10 -10.11
N VAL A 227 1.55 -23.32 -11.28
CA VAL A 227 2.37 -22.29 -11.94
C VAL A 227 1.46 -21.41 -12.77
N GLU A 228 1.40 -20.13 -12.45
CA GLU A 228 0.63 -19.13 -13.22
C GLU A 228 1.34 -18.76 -14.54
N VAL A 229 1.85 -19.73 -15.26
CA VAL A 229 2.47 -19.52 -16.57
C VAL A 229 1.45 -19.91 -17.64
N PRO A 230 1.09 -19.01 -18.58
CA PRO A 230 0.22 -19.36 -19.68
C PRO A 230 0.80 -20.54 -20.49
N GLY A 231 -0.10 -21.46 -20.91
CA GLY A 231 0.28 -22.65 -21.66
C GLY A 231 1.09 -22.40 -22.93
N GLU A 232 0.95 -21.22 -23.52
CA GLU A 232 1.69 -20.74 -24.68
C GLU A 232 3.20 -20.69 -24.45
N PHE A 233 3.63 -20.44 -23.20
CA PHE A 233 5.06 -20.41 -22.84
C PHE A 233 5.63 -21.77 -22.42
N PHE A 234 4.80 -22.81 -22.38
CA PHE A 234 5.27 -24.14 -21.94
C PHE A 234 6.43 -24.66 -22.78
N ASN A 235 6.33 -24.54 -24.12
CA ASN A 235 7.38 -25.00 -25.01
C ASN A 235 8.68 -24.19 -24.83
N TYR A 236 8.57 -22.87 -24.66
CA TYR A 236 9.72 -22.03 -24.34
C TYR A 236 10.43 -22.51 -23.08
N ILE A 237 9.69 -22.72 -22.00
CA ILE A 237 10.24 -23.17 -20.71
C ILE A 237 10.87 -24.55 -20.87
N ALA A 238 10.20 -25.48 -21.50
CA ALA A 238 10.69 -26.85 -21.69
C ALA A 238 12.04 -26.88 -22.45
N HIS A 239 12.15 -26.15 -23.56
CA HIS A 239 13.39 -26.07 -24.34
C HIS A 239 14.49 -25.31 -23.61
N SER A 240 14.16 -24.24 -22.86
CA SER A 240 15.14 -23.50 -22.04
C SER A 240 15.71 -24.37 -20.92
N VAL A 241 14.88 -25.10 -20.20
CA VAL A 241 15.33 -26.02 -19.13
C VAL A 241 16.16 -27.16 -19.71
N TYR A 242 15.77 -27.68 -20.88
CA TYR A 242 16.56 -28.72 -21.55
C TYR A 242 17.91 -28.20 -22.03
N ALA A 243 17.99 -26.98 -22.54
CA ALA A 243 19.26 -26.33 -22.88
C ALA A 243 20.19 -26.21 -21.65
N ASP A 244 19.66 -25.81 -20.50
CA ASP A 244 20.43 -25.72 -19.26
C ASP A 244 20.93 -27.10 -18.80
N PHE A 245 20.09 -28.13 -18.90
CA PHE A 245 20.50 -29.50 -18.63
C PHE A 245 21.65 -30.00 -19.53
N LEU A 246 21.58 -29.65 -20.84
CA LEU A 246 22.66 -30.00 -21.78
C LEU A 246 23.97 -29.26 -21.47
N ARG A 247 23.90 -28.00 -20.99
CA ARG A 247 25.09 -27.28 -20.52
C ARG A 247 25.77 -27.93 -19.35
N VAL A 248 24.99 -28.46 -18.38
CA VAL A 248 25.51 -29.18 -17.23
C VAL A 248 26.23 -30.48 -17.71
N GLN A 249 25.76 -31.07 -18.81
CA GLN A 249 26.37 -32.25 -19.42
C GLN A 249 27.56 -31.95 -20.36
N ASN A 250 28.04 -30.70 -20.43
CA ASN A 250 29.07 -30.23 -21.37
C ASN A 250 28.75 -30.41 -22.87
N ARG A 251 27.45 -30.44 -23.22
CA ARG A 251 26.97 -30.58 -24.62
C ARG A 251 26.58 -29.22 -25.17
N GLN A 252 27.55 -28.29 -25.27
CA GLN A 252 27.35 -26.89 -25.55
C GLN A 252 26.66 -26.62 -26.91
N GLU A 253 27.05 -27.33 -27.97
CA GLU A 253 26.45 -27.14 -29.30
C GLU A 253 24.96 -27.49 -29.32
N GLN A 254 24.59 -28.56 -28.60
CA GLN A 254 23.19 -28.96 -28.51
C GLN A 254 22.40 -28.02 -27.61
N ALA A 255 22.99 -27.51 -26.55
CA ALA A 255 22.38 -26.49 -25.69
C ALA A 255 22.06 -25.20 -26.47
N LEU A 256 22.98 -24.75 -27.32
CA LEU A 256 22.77 -23.60 -28.18
C LEU A 256 21.62 -23.82 -29.18
N ALA A 257 21.54 -25.01 -29.79
CA ALA A 257 20.45 -25.35 -30.70
C ALA A 257 19.08 -25.32 -30.00
N GLU A 258 18.98 -25.88 -28.79
CA GLU A 258 17.75 -25.88 -28.00
C GLU A 258 17.37 -24.46 -27.55
N GLU A 259 18.33 -23.62 -27.20
CA GLU A 259 18.09 -22.23 -26.87
C GLU A 259 17.53 -21.44 -28.04
N GLN A 260 18.03 -21.66 -29.27
CA GLN A 260 17.47 -21.06 -30.48
C GLN A 260 16.03 -21.51 -30.71
N VAL A 261 15.72 -22.79 -30.47
CA VAL A 261 14.34 -23.30 -30.54
C VAL A 261 13.47 -22.62 -29.50
N ALA A 262 13.94 -22.49 -28.27
CA ALA A 262 13.21 -21.76 -27.21
C ALA A 262 12.90 -20.32 -27.64
N GLN A 263 13.88 -19.58 -28.16
CA GLN A 263 13.70 -18.20 -28.62
C GLN A 263 12.63 -18.10 -29.74
N THR A 264 12.53 -19.10 -30.59
CA THR A 264 11.50 -19.14 -31.64
C THR A 264 10.08 -19.17 -31.04
N TYR A 265 9.89 -19.93 -29.95
CA TYR A 265 8.59 -19.96 -29.23
C TYR A 265 8.31 -18.67 -28.45
N LEU A 266 9.33 -17.91 -28.08
CA LEU A 266 9.14 -16.62 -27.40
C LEU A 266 8.75 -15.50 -28.39
N ALA A 267 9.14 -15.61 -29.66
CA ALA A 267 8.90 -14.61 -30.69
C ALA A 267 7.53 -14.76 -31.39
N LEU A 268 6.83 -15.86 -31.17
CA LEU A 268 5.47 -16.12 -31.69
C LEU A 268 4.42 -15.46 -30.81
#